data_789c329f318437da42ba2a1dd98abe08
#
_entry.id   789c329f318437da42ba2a1dd98abe08
#
_cell.length_a   1.000
_cell.length_b   1.000
_cell.length_c   1.000
_cell.angle_alpha   90.00
_cell.angle_beta   90.00
_cell.angle_gamma   90.00
#
_symmetry.space_group_name_H-M   'P 1'
#
loop_
_entity.id
_entity.type
_entity.pdbx_description
1 polymer ?
#
loop_
_entity_poly.entity_id
_entity_poly.type
_entity_poly.pdbx_seq_one_letter_code
_entity_poly.pdbx_strand_id
1 'polypeptide(L)'
;MAIKATIFKVNLSVADIDHNYYADHALTLARHPSETDERMMMRLLALSFNAHQLNDLCNGDGQLVFGAGLSDPDEPDVWLKDFTGQTRLWIEVGQPEEKPLSRACSKSEKVVVYAYHHAAEVWWKGIENKLTRMDKLSVYRVSSDLSQELATWAERTMQIQATIQDGHLMLSNGQGTIEVTCEPWK
;
A
#
# COMPACT_ATOMS: atom_id res chain seq x y z
N MET A 1 -5.29 -29.26 6.61
CA MET A 1 -5.07 -28.84 5.20
C MET A 1 -4.51 -27.44 5.19
N ALA A 2 -3.41 -27.20 4.48
CA ALA A 2 -2.89 -25.85 4.32
C ALA A 2 -3.88 -25.02 3.50
N ILE A 3 -4.34 -23.92 4.05
CA ILE A 3 -5.24 -22.99 3.37
C ILE A 3 -4.44 -22.29 2.28
N LYS A 4 -4.80 -22.51 1.01
CA LYS A 4 -4.04 -22.04 -0.14
C LYS A 4 -4.46 -20.62 -0.50
N ALA A 5 -3.50 -19.70 -0.58
CA ALA A 5 -3.75 -18.35 -1.07
C ALA A 5 -4.25 -18.33 -2.52
N THR A 6 -5.10 -17.37 -2.82
CA THR A 6 -5.57 -17.10 -4.17
C THR A 6 -4.61 -16.15 -4.87
N ILE A 7 -4.11 -16.51 -6.04
CA ILE A 7 -3.16 -15.70 -6.80
C ILE A 7 -3.89 -14.78 -7.78
N PHE A 8 -3.52 -13.50 -7.73
CA PHE A 8 -3.94 -12.45 -8.66
C PHE A 8 -2.72 -11.94 -9.43
N LYS A 9 -2.93 -11.62 -10.70
CA LYS A 9 -1.92 -11.01 -11.57
C LYS A 9 -2.33 -9.58 -11.89
N VAL A 10 -1.42 -8.64 -11.74
CA VAL A 10 -1.67 -7.23 -11.99
C VAL A 10 -0.57 -6.68 -12.90
N ASN A 11 -0.96 -6.13 -14.03
CA ASN A 11 -0.10 -5.26 -14.82
C ASN A 11 -0.48 -3.82 -14.46
N LEU A 12 0.42 -3.16 -13.75
CA LEU A 12 0.25 -1.80 -13.25
C LEU A 12 1.16 -0.86 -14.02
N SER A 13 0.56 0.07 -14.77
CA SER A 13 1.29 1.17 -15.40
C SER A 13 1.20 2.41 -14.53
N VAL A 14 2.34 2.92 -14.07
CA VAL A 14 2.40 4.11 -13.21
C VAL A 14 2.95 5.30 -14.00
N ALA A 15 2.21 6.41 -13.96
CA ALA A 15 2.63 7.72 -14.44
C ALA A 15 2.52 8.71 -13.25
N ASP A 16 3.59 8.85 -12.49
CA ASP A 16 3.67 9.81 -11.37
C ASP A 16 4.36 11.08 -11.85
N ILE A 17 3.54 12.10 -12.11
CA ILE A 17 3.97 13.38 -12.64
C ILE A 17 4.68 14.18 -11.55
N ASP A 18 4.21 14.06 -10.32
CA ASP A 18 4.76 14.82 -9.16
C ASP A 18 6.21 14.43 -8.86
N HIS A 19 6.56 13.13 -9.05
CA HIS A 19 7.89 12.60 -8.76
C HIS A 19 8.67 12.23 -10.03
N ASN A 20 8.12 12.55 -11.22
CA ASN A 20 8.73 12.21 -12.51
C ASN A 20 9.09 10.71 -12.62
N TYR A 21 8.15 9.84 -12.18
CA TYR A 21 8.32 8.39 -12.20
C TYR A 21 7.34 7.74 -13.18
N TYR A 22 7.86 7.00 -14.15
CA TYR A 22 7.08 6.32 -15.19
C TYR A 22 7.60 4.90 -15.35
N ALA A 23 6.76 3.91 -15.00
CA ALA A 23 7.15 2.50 -15.09
C ALA A 23 5.94 1.56 -15.18
N ASP A 24 6.18 0.42 -15.80
CA ASP A 24 5.26 -0.71 -15.82
C ASP A 24 5.72 -1.78 -14.83
N HIS A 25 4.78 -2.28 -14.03
CA HIS A 25 5.02 -3.31 -13.03
C HIS A 25 4.17 -4.54 -13.31
N ALA A 26 4.81 -5.70 -13.54
CA ALA A 26 4.14 -6.99 -13.59
C ALA A 26 4.14 -7.59 -12.17
N LEU A 27 3.00 -7.54 -11.49
CA LEU A 27 2.88 -7.89 -10.09
C LEU A 27 2.14 -9.20 -9.88
N THR A 28 2.54 -9.93 -8.85
CA THR A 28 1.80 -11.09 -8.35
C THR A 28 1.38 -10.81 -6.92
N LEU A 29 0.08 -10.90 -6.67
CA LEU A 29 -0.52 -10.64 -5.38
C LEU A 29 -1.18 -11.92 -4.86
N ALA A 30 -0.73 -12.41 -3.71
CA ALA A 30 -1.31 -13.56 -3.03
C ALA A 30 -2.32 -13.06 -1.99
N ARG A 31 -3.60 -13.36 -2.22
CA ARG A 31 -4.66 -13.05 -1.26
C ARG A 31 -4.86 -14.22 -0.31
N HIS A 32 -4.68 -13.99 0.99
CA HIS A 32 -5.01 -14.97 2.02
C HIS A 32 -6.51 -15.28 2.00
N PRO A 33 -6.94 -16.53 2.27
CA PRO A 33 -8.36 -16.89 2.27
C PRO A 33 -9.25 -16.06 3.20
N SER A 34 -8.67 -15.53 4.28
CA SER A 34 -9.36 -14.61 5.22
C SER A 34 -9.23 -13.14 4.84
N GLU A 35 -8.51 -12.80 3.77
CA GLU A 35 -8.35 -11.43 3.30
C GLU A 35 -9.51 -11.06 2.39
N THR A 36 -10.10 -9.88 2.61
CA THR A 36 -11.15 -9.33 1.75
C THR A 36 -10.58 -8.77 0.45
N ASP A 37 -11.40 -8.69 -0.60
CA ASP A 37 -11.03 -8.00 -1.84
C ASP A 37 -10.70 -6.53 -1.57
N GLU A 38 -11.43 -5.88 -0.67
CA GLU A 38 -11.16 -4.51 -0.24
C GLU A 38 -9.73 -4.35 0.28
N ARG A 39 -9.31 -5.20 1.23
CA ARG A 39 -7.96 -5.13 1.79
C ARG A 39 -6.89 -5.40 0.74
N MET A 40 -7.10 -6.40 -0.11
CA MET A 40 -6.21 -6.73 -1.22
C MET A 40 -6.04 -5.55 -2.17
N MET A 41 -7.12 -4.88 -2.55
CA MET A 41 -7.08 -3.74 -3.47
C MET A 41 -6.48 -2.50 -2.80
N MET A 42 -6.62 -2.35 -1.47
CA MET A 42 -5.91 -1.31 -0.72
C MET A 42 -4.38 -1.51 -0.72
N ARG A 43 -3.90 -2.76 -0.73
CA ARG A 43 -2.46 -3.05 -0.91
C ARG A 43 -1.97 -2.58 -2.29
N LEU A 44 -2.76 -2.82 -3.34
CA LEU A 44 -2.46 -2.36 -4.70
C LEU A 44 -2.44 -0.82 -4.78
N LEU A 45 -3.43 -0.15 -4.19
CA LEU A 45 -3.48 1.31 -4.10
C LEU A 45 -2.24 1.86 -3.40
N ALA A 46 -1.88 1.30 -2.25
CA ALA A 46 -0.73 1.71 -1.48
C ALA A 46 0.59 1.54 -2.25
N LEU A 47 0.75 0.44 -2.98
CA LEU A 47 1.89 0.23 -3.87
C LEU A 47 1.92 1.29 -4.98
N SER A 48 0.78 1.58 -5.61
CA SER A 48 0.69 2.55 -6.71
C SER A 48 1.12 3.95 -6.28
N PHE A 49 0.69 4.42 -5.10
CA PHE A 49 1.09 5.71 -4.54
C PHE A 49 2.58 5.81 -4.19
N ASN A 50 3.22 4.68 -3.91
CA ASN A 50 4.59 4.64 -3.44
C ASN A 50 5.59 4.07 -4.46
N ALA A 51 5.16 3.84 -5.70
CA ALA A 51 6.03 3.26 -6.73
C ALA A 51 7.27 4.12 -7.00
N HIS A 52 7.14 5.44 -6.96
CA HIS A 52 8.24 6.40 -7.12
C HIS A 52 9.37 6.21 -6.08
N GLN A 53 9.07 5.67 -4.90
CA GLN A 53 10.06 5.42 -3.85
C GLN A 53 11.17 4.45 -4.30
N LEU A 54 10.92 3.65 -5.34
CA LEU A 54 11.96 2.83 -5.96
C LEU A 54 13.13 3.68 -6.45
N ASN A 55 12.85 4.85 -7.05
CA ASN A 55 13.88 5.80 -7.45
C ASN A 55 14.39 6.60 -6.26
N ASP A 56 13.51 7.13 -5.42
CA ASP A 56 13.86 8.06 -4.34
C ASP A 56 14.73 7.40 -3.26
N LEU A 57 14.41 6.15 -2.87
CA LEU A 57 15.12 5.43 -1.81
C LEU A 57 16.19 4.45 -2.31
N CYS A 58 16.11 4.00 -3.55
CA CYS A 58 16.98 2.97 -4.08
C CYS A 58 17.67 3.34 -5.40
N ASN A 59 17.45 4.54 -5.95
CA ASN A 59 17.95 4.97 -7.28
C ASN A 59 17.59 3.95 -8.39
N GLY A 60 16.45 3.28 -8.28
CA GLY A 60 16.03 2.21 -9.18
C GLY A 60 16.57 0.80 -8.83
N ASP A 61 17.50 0.71 -7.90
CA ASP A 61 18.18 -0.53 -7.51
C ASP A 61 17.48 -1.23 -6.34
N GLY A 62 16.27 -1.73 -6.57
CA GLY A 62 15.47 -2.39 -5.53
C GLY A 62 14.31 -3.19 -6.08
N GLN A 63 13.56 -3.78 -5.16
CA GLN A 63 12.35 -4.54 -5.45
C GLN A 63 11.18 -4.01 -4.62
N LEU A 64 10.17 -3.49 -5.30
CA LEU A 64 8.89 -3.12 -4.71
C LEU A 64 7.92 -4.29 -4.89
N VAL A 65 7.55 -4.94 -3.81
CA VAL A 65 6.77 -6.18 -3.83
C VAL A 65 5.72 -6.23 -2.72
N PHE A 66 4.71 -7.05 -2.93
CA PHE A 66 3.76 -7.38 -1.87
C PHE A 66 4.41 -8.34 -0.86
N GLY A 67 4.17 -8.09 0.42
CA GLY A 67 4.49 -9.02 1.48
C GLY A 67 3.47 -10.16 1.58
N ALA A 68 3.66 -11.04 2.56
CA ALA A 68 2.78 -12.20 2.79
C ALA A 68 1.36 -11.82 3.26
N GLY A 69 1.10 -10.55 3.53
CA GLY A 69 -0.18 -10.04 4.01
C GLY A 69 -0.56 -10.65 5.35
N LEU A 70 -1.80 -11.18 5.45
CA LEU A 70 -2.27 -11.83 6.68
C LEU A 70 -1.56 -13.15 7.02
N SER A 71 -0.73 -13.65 6.12
CA SER A 71 -0.03 -14.93 6.32
C SER A 71 1.18 -14.82 7.24
N ASP A 72 1.77 -13.64 7.34
CA ASP A 72 2.92 -13.37 8.20
C ASP A 72 2.80 -11.99 8.87
N PRO A 73 2.57 -11.93 10.19
CA PRO A 73 2.44 -10.66 10.92
C PRO A 73 3.77 -9.89 11.08
N ASP A 74 4.88 -10.51 10.73
CA ASP A 74 6.20 -9.88 10.79
C ASP A 74 6.67 -9.29 9.44
N GLU A 75 5.83 -9.42 8.41
CA GLU A 75 6.00 -8.80 7.10
C GLU A 75 4.97 -7.69 6.86
N PRO A 76 5.34 -6.61 6.13
CA PRO A 76 4.38 -5.58 5.73
C PRO A 76 3.43 -6.06 4.64
N ASP A 77 2.43 -5.25 4.35
CA ASP A 77 1.56 -5.46 3.19
C ASP A 77 2.27 -5.22 1.86
N VAL A 78 3.14 -4.21 1.85
CA VAL A 78 4.03 -3.87 0.72
C VAL A 78 5.37 -3.44 1.29
N TRP A 79 6.45 -3.82 0.67
CA TRP A 79 7.79 -3.34 1.00
C TRP A 79 8.64 -3.04 -0.22
N LEU A 80 9.60 -2.14 -0.01
CA LEU A 80 10.70 -1.90 -0.91
C LEU A 80 11.98 -2.36 -0.22
N LYS A 81 12.67 -3.30 -0.86
CA LYS A 81 14.00 -3.76 -0.44
C LYS A 81 15.02 -3.38 -1.51
N ASP A 82 16.16 -2.89 -1.07
CA ASP A 82 17.30 -2.74 -1.98
C ASP A 82 17.97 -4.09 -2.26
N PHE A 83 18.89 -4.12 -3.22
CA PHE A 83 19.58 -5.37 -3.57
C PHE A 83 20.59 -5.87 -2.52
N THR A 84 20.83 -5.10 -1.44
CA THR A 84 21.57 -5.59 -0.26
C THR A 84 20.65 -6.34 0.72
N GLY A 85 19.35 -6.33 0.48
CA GLY A 85 18.32 -6.94 1.33
C GLY A 85 17.82 -6.03 2.44
N GLN A 86 18.25 -4.77 2.49
CA GLN A 86 17.76 -3.80 3.47
C GLN A 86 16.36 -3.33 3.09
N THR A 87 15.46 -3.30 4.08
CA THR A 87 14.11 -2.73 3.90
C THR A 87 14.19 -1.21 3.93
N ARG A 88 13.85 -0.59 2.81
CA ARG A 88 13.86 0.86 2.64
C ARG A 88 12.49 1.46 2.95
N LEU A 89 11.43 0.80 2.50
CA LEU A 89 10.04 1.22 2.72
C LEU A 89 9.23 0.07 3.28
N TRP A 90 8.39 0.36 4.28
CA TRP A 90 7.44 -0.54 4.91
C TRP A 90 6.05 0.06 4.84
N ILE A 91 5.10 -0.60 4.21
CA ILE A 91 3.73 -0.11 4.07
C ILE A 91 2.75 -1.07 4.71
N GLU A 92 1.87 -0.54 5.55
CA GLU A 92 0.75 -1.24 6.15
C GLU A 92 -0.58 -0.68 5.63
N VAL A 93 -1.58 -1.53 5.45
CA VAL A 93 -2.95 -1.12 5.16
C VAL A 93 -3.89 -1.55 6.29
N GLY A 94 -4.79 -0.67 6.69
CA GLY A 94 -5.72 -0.90 7.77
C GLY A 94 -5.39 -0.12 9.04
N GLN A 95 -5.61 -0.74 10.20
CA GLN A 95 -5.47 -0.13 11.52
C GLN A 95 -4.48 -0.93 12.40
N PRO A 96 -3.17 -0.82 12.12
CA PRO A 96 -2.16 -1.55 12.87
C PRO A 96 -2.00 -1.02 14.31
N GLU A 97 -1.58 -1.87 15.23
CA GLU A 97 -1.26 -1.48 16.58
C GLU A 97 0.09 -0.75 16.68
N GLU A 98 0.34 -0.06 17.80
CA GLU A 98 1.57 0.69 18.06
C GLU A 98 2.84 -0.18 17.98
N LYS A 99 2.83 -1.37 18.60
CA LYS A 99 4.02 -2.24 18.66
C LYS A 99 4.52 -2.71 17.30
N PRO A 100 3.66 -3.20 16.37
CA PRO A 100 4.06 -3.48 15.00
C PRO A 100 4.67 -2.27 14.29
N LEU A 101 4.06 -1.08 14.43
CA LEU A 101 4.57 0.14 13.82
C LEU A 101 5.94 0.57 14.37
N SER A 102 6.14 0.45 15.68
CA SER A 102 7.45 0.71 16.30
C SER A 102 8.53 -0.24 15.78
N ARG A 103 8.20 -1.52 15.62
CA ARG A 103 9.11 -2.51 15.02
C ARG A 103 9.41 -2.20 13.54
N ALA A 104 8.39 -1.80 12.77
CA ALA A 104 8.55 -1.40 11.38
C ALA A 104 9.51 -0.20 11.26
N CYS A 105 9.35 0.83 12.11
CA CYS A 105 10.22 1.99 12.15
C CYS A 105 11.68 1.65 12.52
N SER A 106 11.90 0.59 13.30
CA SER A 106 13.26 0.15 13.62
C SER A 106 13.93 -0.65 12.49
N LYS A 107 13.14 -1.31 11.64
CA LYS A 107 13.60 -2.20 10.57
C LYS A 107 13.71 -1.52 9.21
N SER A 108 13.10 -0.37 9.01
CA SER A 108 13.02 0.32 7.72
C SER A 108 13.40 1.79 7.82
N GLU A 109 13.66 2.39 6.68
CA GLU A 109 13.97 3.80 6.56
C GLU A 109 12.72 4.67 6.61
N LYS A 110 11.64 4.21 6.00
CA LYS A 110 10.34 4.89 5.93
C LYS A 110 9.20 3.91 6.19
N VAL A 111 8.19 4.35 6.93
CA VAL A 111 6.96 3.58 7.20
C VAL A 111 5.75 4.39 6.79
N VAL A 112 4.82 3.77 6.08
CA VAL A 112 3.57 4.41 5.65
C VAL A 112 2.39 3.52 6.02
N VAL A 113 1.34 4.13 6.56
CA VAL A 113 0.06 3.47 6.85
C VAL A 113 -1.04 4.11 6.02
N TYR A 114 -1.82 3.28 5.35
CA TYR A 114 -3.07 3.67 4.71
C TYR A 114 -4.23 3.10 5.52
N ALA A 115 -4.78 3.94 6.41
CA ALA A 115 -5.95 3.61 7.19
C ALA A 115 -7.20 3.79 6.32
N TYR A 116 -8.06 2.80 6.31
CA TYR A 116 -9.32 2.82 5.57
C TYR A 116 -10.40 2.17 6.43
N HIS A 117 -11.62 2.07 5.97
CA HIS A 117 -12.75 1.58 6.74
C HIS A 117 -13.40 2.65 7.64
N HIS A 118 -14.68 2.51 7.92
CA HIS A 118 -15.43 3.45 8.76
C HIS A 118 -14.91 3.58 10.21
N ALA A 119 -14.18 2.57 10.71
CA ALA A 119 -13.58 2.60 12.04
C ALA A 119 -12.20 3.32 12.10
N ALA A 120 -11.67 3.77 10.98
CA ALA A 120 -10.32 4.37 10.93
C ALA A 120 -10.18 5.61 11.83
N GLU A 121 -11.20 6.47 11.88
CA GLU A 121 -11.18 7.66 12.74
C GLU A 121 -11.14 7.32 14.24
N VAL A 122 -11.89 6.29 14.66
CA VAL A 122 -11.90 5.84 16.05
C VAL A 122 -10.54 5.26 16.41
N TRP A 123 -9.96 4.45 15.53
CA TRP A 123 -8.61 3.93 15.68
C TRP A 123 -7.60 5.05 15.81
N TRP A 124 -7.64 6.04 14.91
CA TRP A 124 -6.69 7.15 14.90
C TRP A 124 -6.71 7.93 16.21
N LYS A 125 -7.89 8.34 16.68
CA LYS A 125 -8.05 9.04 17.96
C LYS A 125 -7.51 8.25 19.16
N GLY A 126 -7.52 6.92 19.09
CA GLY A 126 -6.99 6.05 20.14
C GLY A 126 -5.46 5.87 20.10
N ILE A 127 -4.81 6.14 18.96
CA ILE A 127 -3.39 5.81 18.76
C ILE A 127 -2.50 7.02 18.45
N GLU A 128 -3.03 8.13 17.92
CA GLU A 128 -2.27 9.28 17.42
C GLU A 128 -1.20 9.79 18.40
N ASN A 129 -1.53 9.93 19.67
CA ASN A 129 -0.60 10.39 20.69
C ASN A 129 0.59 9.44 20.91
N LYS A 130 0.39 8.14 20.72
CA LYS A 130 1.45 7.13 20.84
C LYS A 130 2.39 7.13 19.65
N LEU A 131 1.88 7.54 18.48
CA LEU A 131 2.64 7.56 17.23
C LEU A 131 3.43 8.86 17.01
N THR A 132 3.20 9.90 17.82
CA THR A 132 3.80 11.24 17.64
C THR A 132 5.33 11.21 17.52
N ARG A 133 6.01 10.33 18.26
CA ARG A 133 7.49 10.23 18.30
C ARG A 133 8.09 9.35 17.20
N MET A 134 7.26 8.79 16.33
CA MET A 134 7.74 7.94 15.24
C MET A 134 7.99 8.80 13.99
N ASP A 135 9.15 9.44 13.91
CA ASP A 135 9.49 10.41 12.85
C ASP A 135 9.51 9.80 11.44
N LYS A 136 9.76 8.49 11.33
CA LYS A 136 9.76 7.77 10.05
C LYS A 136 8.37 7.38 9.56
N LEU A 137 7.34 7.56 10.40
CA LEU A 137 5.97 7.12 10.14
C LEU A 137 5.14 8.24 9.52
N SER A 138 4.48 7.94 8.42
CA SER A 138 3.40 8.73 7.85
C SER A 138 2.10 7.94 7.88
N VAL A 139 0.99 8.59 8.17
CA VAL A 139 -0.34 7.97 8.22
C VAL A 139 -1.30 8.74 7.33
N TYR A 140 -1.96 8.03 6.44
CA TYR A 140 -2.96 8.58 5.54
C TYR A 140 -4.30 7.87 5.75
N ARG A 141 -5.38 8.62 5.60
CA ARG A 141 -6.73 8.07 5.55
C ARG A 141 -7.20 7.95 4.10
N VAL A 142 -7.84 6.85 3.81
CA VAL A 142 -8.63 6.63 2.59
C VAL A 142 -10.08 6.43 3.00
N SER A 143 -11.03 7.06 2.30
CA SER A 143 -12.45 6.93 2.64
C SER A 143 -12.94 5.49 2.47
N SER A 144 -13.91 5.08 3.27
CA SER A 144 -14.50 3.73 3.19
C SER A 144 -15.27 3.51 1.89
N ASP A 145 -15.91 4.56 1.36
CA ASP A 145 -16.66 4.47 0.10
C ASP A 145 -15.71 4.15 -1.05
N LEU A 146 -14.54 4.79 -1.07
CA LEU A 146 -13.53 4.58 -2.08
C LEU A 146 -12.90 3.19 -1.99
N SER A 147 -12.57 2.72 -0.78
CA SER A 147 -12.01 1.38 -0.63
C SER A 147 -13.00 0.28 -1.02
N GLN A 148 -14.30 0.48 -0.76
CA GLN A 148 -15.37 -0.43 -1.19
C GLN A 148 -15.59 -0.40 -2.70
N GLU A 149 -15.56 0.79 -3.33
CA GLU A 149 -15.63 0.92 -4.79
C GLU A 149 -14.46 0.21 -5.45
N LEU A 150 -13.24 0.43 -4.95
CA LEU A 150 -12.03 -0.21 -5.47
C LEU A 150 -12.09 -1.74 -5.34
N ALA A 151 -12.71 -2.27 -4.28
CA ALA A 151 -12.90 -3.70 -4.09
C ALA A 151 -13.67 -4.36 -5.22
N THR A 152 -14.59 -3.63 -5.86
CA THR A 152 -15.39 -4.15 -6.99
C THR A 152 -14.57 -4.44 -8.25
N TRP A 153 -13.34 -3.92 -8.34
CA TRP A 153 -12.42 -4.14 -9.45
C TRP A 153 -11.55 -5.40 -9.30
N ALA A 154 -11.69 -6.14 -8.20
CA ALA A 154 -10.88 -7.31 -7.93
C ALA A 154 -11.17 -8.45 -8.92
N GLU A 155 -10.25 -8.70 -9.84
CA GLU A 155 -10.27 -9.77 -10.82
C GLU A 155 -8.94 -10.54 -10.80
N ARG A 156 -8.99 -11.81 -11.23
CA ARG A 156 -7.80 -12.69 -11.24
C ARG A 156 -6.62 -12.14 -12.05
N THR A 157 -6.94 -11.40 -13.11
CA THR A 157 -5.98 -10.70 -13.95
C THR A 157 -6.47 -9.28 -14.13
N MET A 158 -5.68 -8.31 -13.69
CA MET A 158 -6.03 -6.90 -13.73
C MET A 158 -5.03 -6.11 -14.58
N GLN A 159 -5.57 -5.17 -15.35
CA GLN A 159 -4.80 -4.15 -16.07
C GLN A 159 -5.16 -2.81 -15.43
N ILE A 160 -4.24 -2.21 -14.71
CA ILE A 160 -4.47 -0.98 -13.95
C ILE A 160 -3.50 0.10 -14.43
N GLN A 161 -4.03 1.27 -14.69
CA GLN A 161 -3.26 2.49 -14.93
C GLN A 161 -3.39 3.39 -13.71
N ALA A 162 -2.28 3.86 -13.20
CA ALA A 162 -2.19 4.77 -12.06
C ALA A 162 -1.52 6.07 -12.51
N THR A 163 -2.26 7.18 -12.47
CA THR A 163 -1.73 8.52 -12.76
C THR A 163 -1.74 9.33 -11.48
N ILE A 164 -0.58 9.87 -11.09
CA ILE A 164 -0.43 10.71 -9.90
C ILE A 164 -0.09 12.11 -10.36
N GLN A 165 -0.88 13.08 -9.92
CA GLN A 165 -0.69 14.50 -10.19
C GLN A 165 -1.30 15.35 -9.08
N ASP A 166 -0.57 16.36 -8.62
CA ASP A 166 -0.99 17.31 -7.57
C ASP A 166 -1.41 16.58 -6.26
N GLY A 167 -0.74 15.46 -5.94
CA GLY A 167 -1.05 14.62 -4.77
C GLY A 167 -2.28 13.73 -4.91
N HIS A 168 -2.94 13.73 -6.06
CA HIS A 168 -4.10 12.88 -6.37
C HIS A 168 -3.68 11.67 -7.19
N LEU A 169 -4.23 10.52 -6.86
CA LEU A 169 -4.09 9.29 -7.66
C LEU A 169 -5.37 9.01 -8.43
N MET A 170 -5.26 8.88 -9.72
CA MET A 170 -6.32 8.41 -10.59
C MET A 170 -6.01 6.97 -11.03
N LEU A 171 -6.86 6.04 -10.66
CA LEU A 171 -6.78 4.65 -11.10
C LEU A 171 -7.78 4.41 -12.23
N SER A 172 -7.37 3.65 -13.26
CA SER A 172 -8.24 3.21 -14.34
C SER A 172 -8.02 1.73 -14.63
N ASN A 173 -9.11 0.99 -14.86
CA ASN A 173 -9.08 -0.41 -15.29
C ASN A 173 -9.54 -0.61 -16.74
N GLY A 174 -9.67 0.48 -17.51
CA GLY A 174 -10.18 0.47 -18.89
C GLY A 174 -11.71 0.46 -19.00
N GLN A 175 -12.44 0.22 -17.92
CA GLN A 175 -13.91 0.27 -17.87
C GLN A 175 -14.41 1.44 -17.01
N GLY A 176 -13.62 1.87 -16.07
CA GLY A 176 -13.92 2.98 -15.19
C GLY A 176 -12.67 3.65 -14.64
N THR A 177 -12.87 4.75 -13.93
CA THR A 177 -11.83 5.53 -13.28
C THR A 177 -12.26 5.85 -11.87
N ILE A 178 -11.34 5.69 -10.92
CA ILE A 178 -11.51 6.05 -9.51
C ILE A 178 -10.45 7.11 -9.18
N GLU A 179 -10.91 8.24 -8.67
CA GLU A 179 -10.02 9.28 -8.14
C GLU A 179 -9.82 9.08 -6.64
N VAL A 180 -8.57 8.98 -6.22
CA VAL A 180 -8.17 8.74 -4.85
C VAL A 180 -7.48 9.94 -4.27
N THR A 181 -8.03 10.47 -3.20
CA THR A 181 -7.39 11.46 -2.35
C THR A 181 -7.09 10.85 -1.00
N CYS A 182 -5.84 10.92 -0.57
CA CYS A 182 -5.43 10.46 0.76
C CYS A 182 -5.31 11.64 1.70
N GLU A 183 -6.07 11.64 2.79
CA GLU A 183 -6.00 12.66 3.83
C GLU A 183 -4.80 12.38 4.75
N PRO A 184 -3.80 13.28 4.85
CA PRO A 184 -2.68 13.08 5.76
C PRO A 184 -3.13 13.28 7.21
N TRP A 185 -2.90 12.27 8.05
CA TRP A 185 -3.11 12.34 9.50
C TRP A 185 -1.79 12.52 10.26
N LYS A 186 -0.69 12.05 9.69
CA LYS A 186 0.66 12.23 10.23
C LYS A 186 1.70 12.28 9.12
#